data_9ee3736b30e1713891a6c47fdce635ae
#
_entry.id   9ee3736b30e1713891a6c47fdce635ae
#
_cell.length_a   1.000
_cell.length_b   1.000
_cell.length_c   1.000
_cell.angle_alpha   90.00
_cell.angle_beta   90.00
_cell.angle_gamma   90.00
#
_symmetry.space_group_name_H-M   'P 1'
#
loop_
_entity.id
_entity.type
_entity.pdbx_description
1 polymer ?
#
loop_
_entity_poly.entity_id
_entity_poly.type
_entity_poly.pdbx_seq_one_letter_code
_entity_poly.pdbx_strand_id
1 'polypeptide(L)'
;NQKHLIEIVQDLLIKKQHFTMRAGGTSIGGQAIGNGVLIDISKYLTKIVSFSKKDREVIVEPGVIQDDLNDYLKPYNLKFAPDTSTSNRAMIGGMIGNNSCGAYSVYYGTTREHVKSIKVLLSDGSLTVFKELDELELKQKLQLQSLEGGIYRFVVNTLNQNKVDILNAFPDESLIRRNTGYAIDELIRKYQPFNSNGRKFNLAPLICGSEGTLGVIIQATLNLVELPKYKS
;
A
#
# COMPACT_ATOMS: atom_id res chain seq x y z
N ASN A 1 3.55 -9.20 17.70
CA ASN A 1 3.89 -7.79 17.48
C ASN A 1 4.79 -7.64 16.25
N GLN A 2 5.04 -6.41 15.78
CA GLN A 2 5.83 -6.13 14.58
C GLN A 2 7.26 -6.73 14.64
N LYS A 3 7.93 -6.61 15.78
CA LYS A 3 9.29 -7.15 15.96
C LYS A 3 9.32 -8.65 15.69
N HIS A 4 8.40 -9.40 16.28
CA HIS A 4 8.32 -10.85 16.08
C HIS A 4 8.00 -11.23 14.63
N LEU A 5 7.12 -10.48 13.92
CA LEU A 5 6.88 -10.70 12.50
C LEU A 5 8.17 -10.52 11.69
N ILE A 6 8.91 -9.42 11.95
CA ILE A 6 10.17 -9.14 11.26
C ILE A 6 11.17 -10.27 11.46
N GLU A 7 11.36 -10.74 12.69
CA GLU A 7 12.25 -11.85 13.03
C GLU A 7 11.86 -13.15 12.30
N ILE A 8 10.56 -13.50 12.28
CA ILE A 8 10.06 -14.67 11.55
C ILE A 8 10.35 -14.55 10.05
N VAL A 9 10.03 -13.42 9.44
CA VAL A 9 10.25 -13.24 8.00
C VAL A 9 11.74 -13.27 7.66
N GLN A 10 12.59 -12.64 8.47
CA GLN A 10 14.04 -12.67 8.28
C GLN A 10 14.59 -14.11 8.38
N ASP A 11 14.12 -14.90 9.34
CA ASP A 11 14.50 -16.33 9.47
C ASP A 11 14.07 -17.13 8.22
N LEU A 12 12.85 -16.92 7.72
CA LEU A 12 12.36 -17.58 6.51
C LEU A 12 13.16 -17.18 5.27
N LEU A 13 13.55 -15.92 5.15
CA LEU A 13 14.41 -15.44 4.06
C LEU A 13 15.80 -16.09 4.10
N ILE A 14 16.42 -16.17 5.28
CA ILE A 14 17.71 -16.84 5.48
C ILE A 14 17.62 -18.32 5.09
N LYS A 15 16.55 -19.00 5.49
CA LYS A 15 16.28 -20.40 5.18
C LYS A 15 15.79 -20.64 3.74
N LYS A 16 15.58 -19.58 2.97
CA LYS A 16 14.99 -19.62 1.61
C LYS A 16 13.65 -20.38 1.56
N GLN A 17 12.86 -20.24 2.62
CA GLN A 17 11.54 -20.86 2.71
C GLN A 17 10.47 -19.94 2.11
N HIS A 18 9.59 -20.52 1.29
CA HIS A 18 8.43 -19.80 0.78
C HIS A 18 7.45 -19.49 1.90
N PHE A 19 6.90 -18.29 1.87
CA PHE A 19 5.83 -17.89 2.78
C PHE A 19 4.78 -17.04 2.07
N THR A 20 3.58 -17.05 2.62
CA THR A 20 2.45 -16.23 2.15
C THR A 20 1.91 -15.43 3.30
N MET A 21 1.77 -14.12 3.12
CA MET A 21 1.11 -13.24 4.10
C MET A 21 -0.39 -13.37 3.96
N ARG A 22 -1.08 -13.57 5.08
CA ARG A 22 -2.54 -13.63 5.14
C ARG A 22 -3.10 -12.58 6.09
N ALA A 23 -3.97 -11.72 5.58
CA ALA A 23 -4.81 -10.80 6.34
C ALA A 23 -6.20 -11.43 6.56
N GLY A 24 -7.29 -10.76 6.21
CA GLY A 24 -8.65 -11.30 6.35
C GLY A 24 -8.99 -12.47 5.41
N GLY A 25 -8.15 -12.77 4.42
CA GLY A 25 -8.36 -13.87 3.47
C GLY A 25 -9.65 -13.74 2.65
N THR A 26 -10.12 -12.51 2.42
CA THR A 26 -11.39 -12.23 1.72
C THR A 26 -11.27 -12.19 0.21
N SER A 27 -10.05 -12.24 -0.32
CA SER A 27 -9.76 -12.30 -1.75
C SER A 27 -10.14 -13.67 -2.31
N ILE A 28 -10.81 -13.70 -3.47
CA ILE A 28 -11.30 -14.94 -4.09
C ILE A 28 -10.35 -15.52 -5.13
N GLY A 29 -9.28 -14.82 -5.49
CA GLY A 29 -8.30 -15.24 -6.48
C GLY A 29 -7.18 -16.14 -5.93
N GLY A 30 -7.24 -16.59 -4.67
CA GLY A 30 -6.25 -17.50 -4.08
C GLY A 30 -5.00 -16.84 -3.50
N GLN A 31 -4.92 -15.51 -3.45
CA GLN A 31 -3.74 -14.79 -2.97
C GLN A 31 -3.39 -15.06 -1.49
N ALA A 32 -4.39 -15.49 -0.71
CA ALA A 32 -4.24 -15.76 0.73
C ALA A 32 -3.80 -17.20 1.05
N ILE A 33 -3.49 -18.01 0.05
CA ILE A 33 -3.05 -19.40 0.18
C ILE A 33 -1.75 -19.61 -0.60
N GLY A 34 -0.95 -20.59 -0.21
CA GLY A 34 0.32 -20.91 -0.87
C GLY A 34 0.94 -22.17 -0.30
N ASN A 35 1.96 -22.68 -1.01
CA ASN A 35 2.77 -23.80 -0.57
C ASN A 35 3.92 -23.27 0.30
N GLY A 36 3.89 -23.51 1.59
CA GLY A 36 4.93 -23.05 2.50
C GLY A 36 4.36 -22.53 3.81
N VAL A 37 5.06 -21.60 4.46
CA VAL A 37 4.63 -21.01 5.72
C VAL A 37 3.56 -19.97 5.47
N LEU A 38 2.38 -20.15 6.09
CA LEU A 38 1.33 -19.14 6.08
C LEU A 38 1.46 -18.25 7.32
N ILE A 39 1.70 -16.96 7.11
CA ILE A 39 1.83 -15.96 8.19
C ILE A 39 0.51 -15.20 8.31
N ASP A 40 -0.30 -15.59 9.28
CA ASP A 40 -1.56 -14.92 9.58
C ASP A 40 -1.33 -13.72 10.51
N ILE A 41 -1.68 -12.52 10.04
CA ILE A 41 -1.50 -11.27 10.79
C ILE A 41 -2.77 -10.82 11.53
N SER A 42 -3.89 -11.53 11.35
CA SER A 42 -5.21 -11.09 11.78
C SER A 42 -5.35 -10.91 13.30
N LYS A 43 -4.54 -11.61 14.09
CA LYS A 43 -4.69 -11.65 15.55
C LYS A 43 -3.80 -10.63 16.30
N TYR A 44 -2.62 -10.30 15.79
CA TYR A 44 -1.60 -9.63 16.59
C TYR A 44 -1.09 -8.30 16.01
N LEU A 45 -1.46 -7.95 14.78
CA LEU A 45 -1.06 -6.72 14.11
C LEU A 45 -2.27 -5.85 13.79
N THR A 46 -3.05 -5.56 14.83
CA THR A 46 -4.38 -4.94 14.74
C THR A 46 -4.45 -3.55 15.41
N LYS A 47 -3.30 -2.91 15.65
CA LYS A 47 -3.28 -1.64 16.38
C LYS A 47 -3.48 -0.45 15.45
N ILE A 48 -4.32 0.49 15.88
CA ILE A 48 -4.28 1.87 15.44
C ILE A 48 -3.15 2.52 16.22
N VAL A 49 -2.05 2.84 15.53
CA VAL A 49 -0.78 3.26 16.16
C VAL A 49 -0.81 4.73 16.53
N SER A 50 -1.32 5.57 15.64
CA SER A 50 -1.52 7.00 15.89
C SER A 50 -2.60 7.57 14.99
N PHE A 51 -3.19 8.69 15.41
CA PHE A 51 -4.21 9.40 14.66
C PHE A 51 -4.02 10.92 14.81
N SER A 52 -4.12 11.64 13.70
CA SER A 52 -4.14 13.10 13.66
C SER A 52 -5.41 13.59 12.98
N LYS A 53 -6.31 14.18 13.76
CA LYS A 53 -7.52 14.81 13.21
C LYS A 53 -7.17 16.00 12.33
N LYS A 54 -6.16 16.78 12.73
CA LYS A 54 -5.71 18.00 12.02
C LYS A 54 -5.22 17.65 10.61
N ASP A 55 -4.39 16.61 10.50
CA ASP A 55 -3.77 16.22 9.24
C ASP A 55 -4.64 15.21 8.47
N ARG A 56 -5.76 14.75 9.09
CA ARG A 56 -6.64 13.71 8.56
C ARG A 56 -5.87 12.45 8.21
N GLU A 57 -5.04 12.00 9.14
CA GLU A 57 -4.17 10.85 8.96
C GLU A 57 -4.33 9.86 10.11
N VAL A 58 -4.20 8.59 9.76
CA VAL A 58 -4.10 7.52 10.74
C VAL A 58 -2.98 6.56 10.36
N ILE A 59 -2.21 6.12 11.34
CA ILE A 59 -1.19 5.09 11.17
C ILE A 59 -1.73 3.80 11.77
N VAL A 60 -1.74 2.74 10.95
CA VAL A 60 -2.32 1.45 11.33
C VAL A 60 -1.38 0.29 11.05
N GLU A 61 -1.52 -0.78 11.81
CA GLU A 61 -0.97 -2.09 11.50
C GLU A 61 -1.82 -2.80 10.44
N PRO A 62 -1.26 -3.74 9.66
CA PRO A 62 -1.92 -4.31 8.49
C PRO A 62 -3.14 -5.21 8.81
N GLY A 63 -3.27 -5.69 10.04
CA GLY A 63 -4.41 -6.51 10.51
C GLY A 63 -5.60 -5.71 11.06
N VAL A 64 -5.57 -4.38 11.01
CA VAL A 64 -6.72 -3.56 11.39
C VAL A 64 -7.87 -3.80 10.43
N ILE A 65 -9.06 -4.13 10.95
CA ILE A 65 -10.28 -4.34 10.17
C ILE A 65 -10.85 -2.98 9.74
N GLN A 66 -11.37 -2.90 8.53
CA GLN A 66 -11.88 -1.66 7.95
C GLN A 66 -13.01 -1.04 8.78
N ASP A 67 -14.00 -1.84 9.20
CA ASP A 67 -15.12 -1.34 10.00
C ASP A 67 -14.64 -0.89 11.39
N ASP A 68 -13.75 -1.63 12.04
CA ASP A 68 -13.18 -1.26 13.34
C ASP A 68 -12.43 0.09 13.25
N LEU A 69 -11.70 0.31 12.14
CA LEU A 69 -11.04 1.59 11.89
C LEU A 69 -12.07 2.71 11.71
N ASN A 70 -13.13 2.46 10.94
CA ASN A 70 -14.15 3.47 10.67
C ASN A 70 -15.00 3.77 11.91
N ASP A 71 -15.27 2.79 12.75
CA ASP A 71 -15.93 3.00 14.05
C ASP A 71 -15.06 3.83 15.01
N TYR A 72 -13.75 3.58 15.03
CA TYR A 72 -12.80 4.41 15.78
C TYR A 72 -12.77 5.87 15.30
N LEU A 73 -12.88 6.10 13.99
CA LEU A 73 -12.80 7.44 13.37
C LEU A 73 -14.12 8.22 13.39
N LYS A 74 -15.25 7.53 13.52
CA LYS A 74 -16.59 8.12 13.48
C LYS A 74 -16.83 9.27 14.45
N PRO A 75 -16.40 9.21 15.74
CA PRO A 75 -16.53 10.35 16.68
C PRO A 75 -15.82 11.62 16.24
N TYR A 76 -14.85 11.51 15.34
CA TYR A 76 -14.08 12.63 14.79
C TYR A 76 -14.65 13.16 13.48
N ASN A 77 -15.79 12.61 13.02
CA ASN A 77 -16.43 12.89 11.72
C ASN A 77 -15.52 12.55 10.52
N LEU A 78 -14.71 11.50 10.65
CA LEU A 78 -13.78 11.02 9.64
C LEU A 78 -14.02 9.55 9.34
N LYS A 79 -13.55 9.11 8.15
CA LYS A 79 -13.50 7.70 7.76
C LYS A 79 -12.33 7.42 6.81
N PHE A 80 -11.93 6.16 6.74
CA PHE A 80 -11.16 5.62 5.63
C PHE A 80 -12.12 5.33 4.47
N ALA A 81 -11.92 6.00 3.35
CA ALA A 81 -12.94 6.14 2.31
C ALA A 81 -13.22 4.89 1.45
N PRO A 82 -12.21 4.08 1.04
CA PRO A 82 -12.49 2.88 0.27
C PRO A 82 -13.48 1.99 1.02
N ASP A 83 -14.46 1.50 0.30
CA ASP A 83 -15.44 0.56 0.84
C ASP A 83 -15.27 -0.82 0.17
N THR A 84 -15.53 -1.87 0.93
CA THR A 84 -15.56 -3.23 0.39
C THR A 84 -16.81 -3.95 0.91
N SER A 85 -17.33 -4.90 0.13
CA SER A 85 -18.46 -5.74 0.58
C SER A 85 -18.12 -6.59 1.82
N THR A 86 -16.86 -6.71 2.14
CA THR A 86 -16.32 -7.49 3.27
C THR A 86 -15.74 -6.61 4.36
N SER A 87 -16.16 -5.33 4.47
CA SER A 87 -15.58 -4.33 5.39
C SER A 87 -15.49 -4.79 6.84
N ASN A 88 -16.45 -5.64 7.27
CA ASN A 88 -16.49 -6.22 8.61
C ASN A 88 -15.38 -7.25 8.91
N ARG A 89 -14.55 -7.61 7.92
CA ARG A 89 -13.44 -8.55 8.06
C ARG A 89 -12.27 -8.27 7.12
N ALA A 90 -12.43 -7.37 6.16
CA ALA A 90 -11.32 -6.91 5.30
C ALA A 90 -10.32 -6.13 6.15
N MET A 91 -9.05 -6.48 6.04
CA MET A 91 -7.96 -5.86 6.80
C MET A 91 -7.15 -4.93 5.91
N ILE A 92 -6.65 -3.85 6.50
CA ILE A 92 -5.95 -2.78 5.76
C ILE A 92 -4.77 -3.32 4.95
N GLY A 93 -3.97 -4.25 5.48
CA GLY A 93 -2.86 -4.86 4.74
C GLY A 93 -3.32 -5.63 3.50
N GLY A 94 -4.43 -6.37 3.60
CA GLY A 94 -5.05 -7.05 2.46
C GLY A 94 -5.66 -6.07 1.46
N MET A 95 -6.30 -5.01 1.94
CA MET A 95 -6.86 -3.95 1.09
C MET A 95 -5.77 -3.22 0.30
N ILE A 96 -4.61 -2.98 0.91
CA ILE A 96 -3.44 -2.41 0.23
C ILE A 96 -2.90 -3.42 -0.80
N GLY A 97 -2.66 -4.67 -0.41
CA GLY A 97 -2.13 -5.71 -1.30
C GLY A 97 -3.00 -5.92 -2.55
N ASN A 98 -4.31 -5.89 -2.40
CA ASN A 98 -5.27 -6.05 -3.48
C ASN A 98 -5.62 -4.73 -4.21
N ASN A 99 -5.25 -3.57 -3.67
CA ASN A 99 -5.78 -2.26 -4.06
C ASN A 99 -7.30 -2.23 -4.04
N SER A 100 -7.90 -2.66 -2.94
CA SER A 100 -9.34 -2.84 -2.79
C SER A 100 -10.13 -1.58 -3.12
N CYS A 101 -11.30 -1.79 -3.70
CA CYS A 101 -12.26 -0.76 -4.03
C CYS A 101 -13.69 -1.28 -3.82
N GLY A 102 -14.68 -0.41 -3.84
CA GLY A 102 -16.08 -0.75 -3.70
C GLY A 102 -17.00 0.17 -4.50
N ALA A 103 -18.28 0.18 -4.16
CA ALA A 103 -19.29 0.96 -4.89
C ALA A 103 -18.97 2.46 -4.91
N TYR A 104 -18.49 3.00 -3.80
CA TYR A 104 -18.15 4.42 -3.68
C TYR A 104 -16.79 4.80 -4.26
N SER A 105 -16.06 3.86 -4.85
CA SER A 105 -14.75 4.15 -5.48
C SER A 105 -14.83 5.05 -6.69
N VAL A 106 -16.01 5.16 -7.32
CA VAL A 106 -16.27 6.16 -8.38
C VAL A 106 -16.07 7.59 -7.85
N TYR A 107 -16.38 7.82 -6.58
CA TYR A 107 -16.24 9.12 -5.92
C TYR A 107 -14.94 9.24 -5.11
N TYR A 108 -14.59 8.20 -4.34
CA TYR A 108 -13.47 8.26 -3.40
C TYR A 108 -12.17 7.67 -3.95
N GLY A 109 -12.20 6.97 -5.08
CA GLY A 109 -11.06 6.21 -5.58
C GLY A 109 -10.90 4.84 -4.91
N THR A 110 -9.73 4.26 -5.08
CA THR A 110 -9.35 2.96 -4.54
C THR A 110 -8.47 3.12 -3.29
N THR A 111 -8.04 2.04 -2.68
CA THR A 111 -7.15 2.06 -1.51
C THR A 111 -5.86 2.85 -1.78
N ARG A 112 -5.30 2.75 -2.98
CA ARG A 112 -4.05 3.43 -3.40
C ARG A 112 -4.11 4.94 -3.23
N GLU A 113 -5.23 5.57 -3.55
CA GLU A 113 -5.39 7.02 -3.45
C GLU A 113 -5.38 7.52 -2.00
N HIS A 114 -5.61 6.62 -1.05
CA HIS A 114 -5.66 6.92 0.38
C HIS A 114 -4.43 6.47 1.16
N VAL A 115 -3.43 5.87 0.50
CA VAL A 115 -2.18 5.46 1.15
C VAL A 115 -1.13 6.54 0.97
N LYS A 116 -0.69 7.15 2.07
CA LYS A 116 0.37 8.18 2.08
C LYS A 116 1.77 7.59 2.18
N SER A 117 1.93 6.60 3.06
CA SER A 117 3.21 5.90 3.23
C SER A 117 3.00 4.48 3.70
N ILE A 118 3.99 3.63 3.42
CA ILE A 118 4.00 2.24 3.87
C ILE A 118 5.38 1.90 4.42
N LYS A 119 5.42 1.36 5.64
CA LYS A 119 6.61 0.71 6.19
C LYS A 119 6.61 -0.73 5.71
N VAL A 120 7.66 -1.11 5.00
CA VAL A 120 7.80 -2.40 4.32
C VAL A 120 9.06 -3.11 4.77
N LEU A 121 8.98 -4.42 4.96
CA LEU A 121 10.12 -5.31 5.07
C LEU A 121 10.44 -5.86 3.68
N LEU A 122 11.66 -5.59 3.20
CA LEU A 122 12.13 -5.98 1.87
C LEU A 122 12.65 -7.44 1.84
N SER A 123 12.95 -7.93 0.64
CA SER A 123 13.40 -9.32 0.43
C SER A 123 14.80 -9.63 0.96
N ASP A 124 15.58 -8.62 1.33
CA ASP A 124 16.87 -8.78 2.04
C ASP A 124 16.70 -8.72 3.57
N GLY A 125 15.48 -8.61 4.07
CA GLY A 125 15.18 -8.47 5.49
C GLY A 125 15.38 -7.06 6.06
N SER A 126 15.69 -6.07 5.22
CA SER A 126 15.79 -4.67 5.63
C SER A 126 14.41 -3.98 5.68
N LEU A 127 14.30 -2.99 6.56
CA LEU A 127 13.10 -2.16 6.68
C LEU A 127 13.28 -0.84 5.94
N THR A 128 12.25 -0.45 5.20
CA THR A 128 12.16 0.88 4.58
C THR A 128 10.78 1.49 4.76
N VAL A 129 10.67 2.80 4.51
CA VAL A 129 9.39 3.52 4.45
C VAL A 129 9.27 4.17 3.07
N PHE A 130 8.34 3.67 2.28
CA PHE A 130 7.95 4.34 1.04
C PHE A 130 6.96 5.45 1.37
N LYS A 131 7.37 6.68 1.13
CA LYS A 131 6.63 7.92 1.39
C LYS A 131 6.89 8.93 0.30
N GLU A 132 6.19 10.04 0.30
CA GLU A 132 6.54 11.17 -0.56
C GLU A 132 7.96 11.66 -0.27
N LEU A 133 8.73 11.85 -1.33
CA LEU A 133 10.11 12.35 -1.32
C LEU A 133 10.20 13.62 -2.15
N ASP A 134 10.83 14.64 -1.61
CA ASP A 134 11.24 15.78 -2.42
C ASP A 134 12.45 15.40 -3.33
N GLU A 135 12.86 16.34 -4.17
CA GLU A 135 13.96 16.10 -5.14
C GLU A 135 15.28 15.74 -4.45
N LEU A 136 15.58 16.38 -3.31
CA LEU A 136 16.81 16.11 -2.55
C LEU A 136 16.75 14.73 -1.90
N GLU A 137 15.65 14.40 -1.25
CA GLU A 137 15.43 13.09 -0.65
C GLU A 137 15.49 11.97 -1.70
N LEU A 138 14.90 12.17 -2.89
CA LEU A 138 14.99 11.21 -3.99
C LEU A 138 16.45 11.03 -4.46
N LYS A 139 17.21 12.12 -4.63
CA LYS A 139 18.63 12.03 -4.98
C LYS A 139 19.42 11.25 -3.93
N GLN A 140 19.16 11.45 -2.65
CA GLN A 140 19.79 10.68 -1.58
C GLN A 140 19.45 9.19 -1.66
N LYS A 141 18.18 8.84 -1.90
CA LYS A 141 17.75 7.44 -2.08
C LYS A 141 18.44 6.76 -3.27
N LEU A 142 18.60 7.47 -4.37
CA LEU A 142 19.31 6.96 -5.56
C LEU A 142 20.79 6.66 -5.32
N GLN A 143 21.43 7.30 -4.33
CA GLN A 143 22.85 7.09 -3.98
C GLN A 143 23.07 5.91 -3.02
N LEU A 144 22.02 5.41 -2.36
CA LEU A 144 22.15 4.28 -1.41
C LEU A 144 22.67 3.03 -2.11
N GLN A 145 23.61 2.33 -1.48
CA GLN A 145 24.16 1.07 -1.98
C GLN A 145 23.35 -0.17 -1.50
N SER A 146 22.31 0.04 -0.73
CA SER A 146 21.38 -0.99 -0.24
C SER A 146 20.40 -1.45 -1.32
N LEU A 147 19.65 -2.53 -1.02
CA LEU A 147 18.52 -2.98 -1.86
C LEU A 147 17.51 -1.85 -2.09
N GLU A 148 17.22 -1.06 -1.05
CA GLU A 148 16.33 0.10 -1.18
C GLU A 148 16.82 1.05 -2.28
N GLY A 149 18.09 1.45 -2.28
CA GLY A 149 18.65 2.31 -3.33
C GLY A 149 18.62 1.65 -4.71
N GLY A 150 18.85 0.33 -4.77
CA GLY A 150 18.70 -0.45 -5.99
C GLY A 150 17.27 -0.39 -6.55
N ILE A 151 16.26 -0.51 -5.70
CA ILE A 151 14.84 -0.39 -6.07
C ILE A 151 14.55 1.01 -6.66
N TYR A 152 14.96 2.08 -5.98
CA TYR A 152 14.77 3.45 -6.47
C TYR A 152 15.42 3.66 -7.84
N ARG A 153 16.68 3.24 -8.01
CA ARG A 153 17.40 3.34 -9.31
C ARG A 153 16.70 2.53 -10.40
N PHE A 154 16.32 1.28 -10.10
CA PHE A 154 15.65 0.41 -11.06
C PHE A 154 14.33 1.02 -11.54
N VAL A 155 13.47 1.45 -10.60
CA VAL A 155 12.17 2.04 -10.95
C VAL A 155 12.35 3.32 -11.76
N VAL A 156 13.18 4.27 -11.30
CA VAL A 156 13.37 5.54 -12.01
C VAL A 156 13.93 5.32 -13.41
N ASN A 157 14.94 4.47 -13.56
CA ASN A 157 15.55 4.20 -14.86
C ASN A 157 14.57 3.48 -15.81
N THR A 158 13.89 2.44 -15.31
CA THR A 158 12.93 1.67 -16.12
C THR A 158 11.77 2.54 -16.61
N LEU A 159 11.20 3.36 -15.74
CA LEU A 159 10.10 4.24 -16.12
C LEU A 159 10.53 5.34 -17.09
N ASN A 160 11.75 5.89 -16.96
CA ASN A 160 12.28 6.85 -17.92
C ASN A 160 12.52 6.24 -19.29
N GLN A 161 13.13 5.04 -19.33
CA GLN A 161 13.49 4.38 -20.59
C GLN A 161 12.27 3.86 -21.36
N ASN A 162 11.22 3.43 -20.67
CA ASN A 162 10.07 2.75 -21.26
C ASN A 162 8.77 3.56 -21.14
N LYS A 163 8.86 4.87 -20.91
CA LYS A 163 7.70 5.73 -20.63
C LYS A 163 6.59 5.59 -21.66
N VAL A 164 6.94 5.64 -22.94
CA VAL A 164 5.97 5.59 -24.05
C VAL A 164 5.30 4.22 -24.13
N ASP A 165 6.10 3.16 -24.06
CA ASP A 165 5.60 1.79 -24.17
C ASP A 165 4.68 1.43 -23.00
N ILE A 166 5.06 1.85 -21.78
CA ILE A 166 4.23 1.67 -20.59
C ILE A 166 2.89 2.39 -20.75
N LEU A 167 2.89 3.67 -21.16
CA LEU A 167 1.66 4.42 -21.30
C LEU A 167 0.74 3.85 -22.39
N ASN A 168 1.30 3.29 -23.46
CA ASN A 168 0.55 2.65 -24.54
C ASN A 168 0.01 1.27 -24.14
N ALA A 169 0.69 0.55 -23.25
CA ALA A 169 0.28 -0.78 -22.79
C ALA A 169 -0.82 -0.74 -21.71
N PHE A 170 -0.96 0.38 -21.01
CA PHE A 170 -1.96 0.53 -19.97
C PHE A 170 -3.27 1.13 -20.51
N PRO A 171 -4.41 0.77 -19.87
CA PRO A 171 -5.71 1.35 -20.24
C PRO A 171 -5.74 2.87 -20.11
N ASP A 172 -6.69 3.48 -20.80
CA ASP A 172 -6.94 4.93 -20.74
C ASP A 172 -7.29 5.39 -19.31
N GLU A 173 -6.90 6.63 -18.98
CA GLU A 173 -7.12 7.23 -17.66
C GLU A 173 -8.59 7.39 -17.29
N SER A 174 -9.49 7.41 -18.27
CA SER A 174 -10.94 7.47 -18.04
C SER A 174 -11.50 6.24 -17.34
N LEU A 175 -10.75 5.13 -17.34
CA LEU A 175 -11.09 3.94 -16.56
C LEU A 175 -10.78 4.16 -15.08
N ILE A 176 -11.76 4.63 -14.33
CA ILE A 176 -11.64 5.01 -12.92
C ILE A 176 -11.27 3.82 -12.01
N ARG A 177 -11.78 2.62 -12.33
CA ARG A 177 -11.52 1.39 -11.52
C ARG A 177 -10.58 0.47 -12.25
N ARG A 178 -9.31 0.59 -11.90
CA ARG A 178 -8.24 -0.24 -12.45
C ARG A 178 -7.38 -0.79 -11.32
N ASN A 179 -7.55 -2.08 -11.03
CA ASN A 179 -6.97 -2.75 -9.86
C ASN A 179 -5.99 -3.86 -10.24
N THR A 180 -5.63 -4.00 -11.51
CA THR A 180 -4.78 -5.09 -11.98
C THR A 180 -3.31 -4.69 -12.07
N GLY A 181 -2.45 -5.51 -11.47
CA GLY A 181 -1.01 -5.39 -11.57
C GLY A 181 -0.40 -4.16 -10.87
N TYR A 182 0.88 -3.96 -11.13
CA TYR A 182 1.63 -2.85 -10.57
C TYR A 182 1.28 -1.54 -11.26
N ALA A 183 1.05 -0.48 -10.49
CA ALA A 183 0.66 0.83 -10.98
C ALA A 183 1.86 1.63 -11.52
N ILE A 184 2.64 1.09 -12.43
CA ILE A 184 3.81 1.76 -12.99
C ILE A 184 3.45 2.97 -13.86
N ASP A 185 2.33 2.90 -14.58
CA ASP A 185 1.78 4.02 -15.33
C ASP A 185 1.30 5.16 -14.42
N GLU A 186 0.74 4.86 -13.24
CA GLU A 186 0.37 5.86 -12.23
C GLU A 186 1.58 6.70 -11.80
N LEU A 187 2.76 6.07 -11.62
CA LEU A 187 3.98 6.79 -11.30
C LEU A 187 4.37 7.76 -12.41
N ILE A 188 4.26 7.33 -13.68
CA ILE A 188 4.57 8.17 -14.84
C ILE A 188 3.59 9.34 -14.96
N ARG A 189 2.30 9.09 -14.77
CA ARG A 189 1.24 10.06 -14.98
C ARG A 189 1.13 11.08 -13.85
N LYS A 190 1.33 10.66 -12.60
CA LYS A 190 0.95 11.44 -11.41
C LYS A 190 2.11 11.90 -10.54
N TYR A 191 3.36 11.44 -10.79
CA TYR A 191 4.47 11.72 -9.88
C TYR A 191 5.70 12.32 -10.59
N GLN A 192 6.40 13.20 -9.86
CA GLN A 192 7.72 13.67 -10.24
C GLN A 192 8.74 12.52 -10.16
N PRO A 193 9.80 12.49 -10.95
CA PRO A 193 10.16 13.48 -11.97
C PRO A 193 9.48 13.26 -13.32
N PHE A 194 8.63 12.24 -13.49
CA PHE A 194 8.04 11.86 -14.78
C PHE A 194 6.96 12.85 -15.26
N ASN A 195 6.26 13.48 -14.32
CA ASN A 195 5.30 14.55 -14.54
C ASN A 195 5.74 15.77 -13.70
N SER A 196 6.13 16.87 -14.35
CA SER A 196 6.61 18.09 -13.68
C SER A 196 5.56 18.73 -12.77
N ASN A 197 4.28 18.59 -13.11
CA ASN A 197 3.14 19.09 -12.34
C ASN A 197 2.59 18.02 -11.36
N GLY A 198 3.23 16.85 -11.30
CA GLY A 198 2.82 15.73 -10.49
C GLY A 198 3.13 15.91 -8.99
N ARG A 199 2.62 14.98 -8.21
CA ARG A 199 2.93 14.86 -6.79
C ARG A 199 4.42 14.56 -6.59
N LYS A 200 4.93 14.75 -5.38
CA LYS A 200 6.26 14.29 -4.99
C LYS A 200 6.39 12.79 -5.21
N PHE A 201 7.60 12.34 -5.58
CA PHE A 201 7.85 10.91 -5.85
C PHE A 201 7.50 10.03 -4.65
N ASN A 202 6.80 8.92 -4.90
CA ASN A 202 6.43 7.98 -3.86
C ASN A 202 6.31 6.56 -4.44
N LEU A 203 6.94 5.57 -3.82
CA LEU A 203 6.83 4.16 -4.22
C LEU A 203 5.67 3.40 -3.54
N ALA A 204 5.01 3.97 -2.54
CA ALA A 204 3.88 3.32 -1.87
C ALA A 204 2.76 2.88 -2.84
N PRO A 205 2.43 3.62 -3.92
CA PRO A 205 1.47 3.18 -4.94
C PRO A 205 1.80 1.85 -5.62
N LEU A 206 3.07 1.45 -5.72
CA LEU A 206 3.46 0.14 -6.27
C LEU A 206 3.13 -1.02 -5.33
N ILE A 207 3.16 -0.78 -4.03
CA ILE A 207 2.76 -1.79 -3.03
C ILE A 207 1.25 -2.03 -3.08
N CYS A 208 0.48 -0.98 -3.43
CA CYS A 208 -0.97 -1.09 -3.59
C CYS A 208 -1.30 -1.85 -4.88
N GLY A 209 -1.80 -3.08 -4.74
CA GLY A 209 -2.08 -3.99 -5.85
C GLY A 209 -0.93 -4.95 -6.17
N SER A 210 0.10 -5.02 -5.31
CA SER A 210 1.23 -5.95 -5.50
C SER A 210 0.95 -7.38 -5.01
N GLU A 211 -0.17 -7.61 -4.35
CA GLU A 211 -0.59 -8.92 -3.82
C GLU A 211 0.50 -9.60 -2.95
N GLY A 212 1.29 -8.79 -2.21
CA GLY A 212 2.35 -9.28 -1.34
C GLY A 212 3.66 -9.67 -2.05
N THR A 213 3.79 -9.44 -3.36
CA THR A 213 4.97 -9.85 -4.13
C THR A 213 6.19 -8.93 -3.99
N LEU A 214 5.99 -7.68 -3.55
CA LEU A 214 7.05 -6.66 -3.48
C LEU A 214 7.59 -6.43 -2.06
N GLY A 215 6.99 -7.02 -1.05
CA GLY A 215 7.45 -6.90 0.33
C GLY A 215 6.33 -7.13 1.35
N VAL A 216 6.71 -7.21 2.63
CA VAL A 216 5.78 -7.43 3.72
C VAL A 216 5.40 -6.10 4.36
N ILE A 217 4.11 -5.78 4.36
CA ILE A 217 3.58 -4.54 4.95
C ILE A 217 3.62 -4.67 6.47
N ILE A 218 4.33 -3.74 7.12
CA ILE A 218 4.45 -3.67 8.58
C ILE A 218 3.51 -2.62 9.17
N GLN A 219 3.30 -1.51 8.41
CA GLN A 219 2.52 -0.37 8.87
C GLN A 219 2.13 0.50 7.68
N ALA A 220 0.99 1.16 7.74
CA ALA A 220 0.57 2.11 6.71
C ALA A 220 0.07 3.41 7.32
N THR A 221 0.38 4.53 6.68
CA THR A 221 -0.23 5.83 6.94
C THR A 221 -1.32 6.06 5.90
N LEU A 222 -2.54 6.25 6.37
CA LEU A 222 -3.73 6.42 5.55
C LEU A 222 -4.25 7.84 5.63
N ASN A 223 -4.69 8.36 4.49
CA ASN A 223 -5.45 9.60 4.40
C ASN A 223 -6.92 9.34 4.68
N LEU A 224 -7.55 10.25 5.41
CA LEU A 224 -8.93 10.17 5.83
C LEU A 224 -9.78 11.24 5.14
N VAL A 225 -11.06 10.93 4.95
CA VAL A 225 -12.06 11.86 4.42
C VAL A 225 -13.13 12.14 5.46
N GLU A 226 -13.84 13.26 5.30
CA GLU A 226 -14.99 13.57 6.14
C GLU A 226 -16.14 12.59 5.86
N LEU A 227 -16.90 12.29 6.89
CA LEU A 227 -18.15 11.57 6.72
C LEU A 227 -19.12 12.41 5.88
N PRO A 228 -19.91 11.79 4.98
CA PRO A 228 -20.92 12.52 4.24
C PRO A 228 -21.95 13.12 5.21
N LYS A 229 -22.28 14.40 5.02
CA LYS A 229 -23.25 15.12 5.85
C LYS A 229 -24.67 14.55 5.73
N TYR A 230 -25.00 14.00 4.58
CA TYR A 230 -26.30 13.45 4.26
C TYR A 230 -26.14 12.04 3.73
N LYS A 231 -27.06 11.16 4.11
CA LYS A 231 -27.22 9.80 3.58
C LYS A 231 -28.61 9.72 3.00
N SER A 232 -28.72 9.33 1.75
CA SER A 232 -29.99 8.97 1.10
C SER A 232 -30.16 7.47 1.14
#